data_f5a3bbcd9b32adb5dff35dc176a74040
#
_entry.id   f5a3bbcd9b32adb5dff35dc176a74040
#
_cell.length_a   1.000
_cell.length_b   1.000
_cell.length_c   1.000
_cell.angle_alpha   90.00
_cell.angle_beta   90.00
_cell.angle_gamma   90.00
#
_symmetry.space_group_name_H-M   'P 1'
#
loop_
_entity.id
_entity.type
_entity.pdbx_description
1 polymer ?
#
loop_
_entity_poly.entity_id
_entity_poly.type
_entity_poly.pdbx_seq_one_letter_code
_entity_poly.pdbx_strand_id
1 'polypeptide(L)'
;MLQAQQVLQRRYQLQRQIGQNPGRQTWLAQDVEASPAESVIVKLLAFSPQMQWDEFKLFEREAQVLEQLNHPRIPRYRDYFSIDKERGAGLYWFGLVQQYIPGASLRQLLDEGKRFTETQVRKIATDILEILIYLHELEPSVLHRDIKPSNLIFTEDEQVYLVDFGAVQNQAVTEGVTFTVVGTTGYAPLEQFWGKTVPASDLYALGATLIHLLTGTAPADLPQQDLRI
;
A
#
# COMPACT_ATOMS: atom_id res chain seq x y z
N MET A 1 2.13 -20.00 -14.03
CA MET A 1 2.26 -18.62 -13.55
C MET A 1 1.47 -17.70 -14.47
N LEU A 2 0.86 -16.68 -13.93
CA LEU A 2 0.22 -15.63 -14.74
C LEU A 2 1.31 -14.87 -15.53
N GLN A 3 0.98 -14.43 -16.75
CA GLN A 3 1.97 -13.88 -17.68
C GLN A 3 1.49 -12.55 -18.27
N ALA A 4 2.42 -11.75 -18.76
CA ALA A 4 2.10 -10.55 -19.53
C ALA A 4 1.21 -10.92 -20.75
N GLN A 5 0.34 -10.00 -21.13
CA GLN A 5 -0.71 -10.15 -22.16
C GLN A 5 -1.88 -11.07 -21.80
N GLN A 6 -1.84 -11.77 -20.67
CA GLN A 6 -2.99 -12.53 -20.19
C GLN A 6 -4.13 -11.60 -19.79
N VAL A 7 -5.36 -11.95 -20.20
CA VAL A 7 -6.57 -11.17 -19.85
C VAL A 7 -7.30 -11.88 -18.71
N LEU A 8 -7.42 -11.18 -17.59
CA LEU A 8 -8.18 -11.62 -16.42
C LEU A 8 -9.60 -11.09 -16.49
N GLN A 9 -10.58 -11.91 -16.08
CA GLN A 9 -12.02 -11.55 -16.08
C GLN A 9 -12.54 -11.01 -17.43
N ARG A 10 -11.88 -11.33 -18.56
CA ARG A 10 -12.12 -10.79 -19.92
C ARG A 10 -11.92 -9.27 -20.02
N ARG A 11 -11.43 -8.63 -18.99
CA ARG A 11 -11.37 -7.17 -18.84
C ARG A 11 -9.97 -6.65 -18.57
N TYR A 12 -9.18 -7.28 -17.68
CA TYR A 12 -7.90 -6.74 -17.24
C TYR A 12 -6.74 -7.43 -17.96
N GLN A 13 -6.15 -6.77 -18.96
CA GLN A 13 -4.98 -7.27 -19.67
C GLN A 13 -3.71 -6.94 -18.92
N LEU A 14 -3.03 -7.96 -18.37
CA LEU A 14 -1.76 -7.82 -17.67
C LEU A 14 -0.67 -7.29 -18.61
N GLN A 15 0.02 -6.22 -18.24
CA GLN A 15 1.07 -5.63 -19.06
C GLN A 15 2.47 -5.92 -18.49
N ARG A 16 2.75 -5.45 -17.30
CA ARG A 16 4.05 -5.56 -16.64
C ARG A 16 3.88 -5.88 -15.16
N GLN A 17 4.60 -6.87 -14.70
CA GLN A 17 4.69 -7.16 -13.27
C GLN A 17 5.56 -6.11 -12.60
N ILE A 18 5.04 -5.46 -11.56
CA ILE A 18 5.69 -4.38 -10.81
C ILE A 18 6.08 -4.78 -9.39
N GLY A 19 5.53 -5.90 -8.90
CA GLY A 19 5.87 -6.46 -7.60
C GLY A 19 5.62 -7.96 -7.54
N GLN A 20 6.49 -8.67 -6.80
CA GLN A 20 6.36 -10.10 -6.56
C GLN A 20 6.90 -10.44 -5.18
N ASN A 21 6.07 -11.13 -4.40
CA ASN A 21 6.42 -11.80 -3.15
C ASN A 21 5.87 -13.23 -3.18
N PRO A 22 6.30 -14.14 -2.32
CA PRO A 22 5.70 -15.45 -2.23
C PRO A 22 4.17 -15.38 -2.12
N GLY A 23 3.46 -16.00 -3.06
CA GLY A 23 1.99 -15.99 -3.11
C GLY A 23 1.33 -14.67 -3.54
N ARG A 24 2.07 -13.59 -3.76
CA ARG A 24 1.52 -12.28 -4.16
C ARG A 24 2.17 -11.75 -5.42
N GLN A 25 1.37 -11.15 -6.29
CA GLN A 25 1.84 -10.47 -7.50
C GLN A 25 1.11 -9.13 -7.64
N THR A 26 1.84 -8.11 -8.06
CA THR A 26 1.26 -6.81 -8.41
C THR A 26 1.59 -6.50 -9.86
N TRP A 27 0.56 -6.19 -10.64
CA TRP A 27 0.66 -5.96 -12.07
C TRP A 27 0.14 -4.58 -12.45
N LEU A 28 0.85 -3.92 -13.35
CA LEU A 28 0.26 -2.90 -14.20
C LEU A 28 -0.56 -3.61 -15.26
N ALA A 29 -1.81 -3.25 -15.42
CA ALA A 29 -2.74 -3.84 -16.39
C ALA A 29 -3.53 -2.75 -17.12
N GLN A 30 -4.16 -3.13 -18.22
CA GLN A 30 -5.07 -2.29 -18.98
C GLN A 30 -6.51 -2.77 -18.75
N ASP A 31 -7.39 -1.89 -18.32
CA ASP A 31 -8.83 -2.13 -18.34
C ASP A 31 -9.34 -1.89 -19.76
N VAL A 32 -9.60 -2.99 -20.48
CA VAL A 32 -9.99 -2.93 -21.91
C VAL A 32 -11.48 -2.69 -22.10
N GLU A 33 -12.29 -2.75 -21.04
CA GLU A 33 -13.71 -2.39 -21.10
C GLU A 33 -13.94 -0.88 -20.85
N ALA A 34 -12.96 -0.18 -20.27
CA ALA A 34 -13.02 1.27 -20.12
C ALA A 34 -12.87 1.96 -21.49
N SER A 35 -13.59 3.05 -21.71
CA SER A 35 -13.51 3.83 -22.95
C SER A 35 -13.24 5.32 -22.63
N PRO A 36 -12.01 5.82 -22.88
CA PRO A 36 -10.83 5.10 -23.38
C PRO A 36 -10.29 4.06 -22.38
N ALA A 37 -9.55 3.09 -22.89
CA ALA A 37 -8.90 2.07 -22.05
C ALA A 37 -7.98 2.74 -21.00
N GLU A 38 -8.10 2.30 -19.74
CA GLU A 38 -7.40 2.88 -18.60
C GLU A 38 -6.33 1.94 -18.03
N SER A 39 -5.21 2.51 -17.59
CA SER A 39 -4.23 1.76 -16.79
C SER A 39 -4.75 1.56 -15.37
N VAL A 40 -4.59 0.34 -14.86
CA VAL A 40 -4.98 -0.04 -13.49
C VAL A 40 -3.87 -0.87 -12.83
N ILE A 41 -3.91 -0.94 -11.51
CA ILE A 41 -3.09 -1.87 -10.73
C ILE A 41 -3.96 -3.07 -10.37
N VAL A 42 -3.46 -4.27 -10.66
CA VAL A 42 -4.05 -5.54 -10.25
C VAL A 42 -3.13 -6.20 -9.22
N LYS A 43 -3.57 -6.26 -7.98
CA LYS A 43 -2.94 -7.04 -6.91
C LYS A 43 -3.55 -8.43 -6.89
N LEU A 44 -2.73 -9.46 -6.84
CA LEU A 44 -3.15 -10.86 -6.88
C LEU A 44 -2.60 -11.60 -5.67
N LEU A 45 -3.43 -12.37 -5.00
CA LEU A 45 -3.09 -13.27 -3.91
C LEU A 45 -3.42 -14.71 -4.31
N ALA A 46 -2.41 -15.59 -4.34
CA ALA A 46 -2.58 -17.01 -4.63
C ALA A 46 -3.11 -17.75 -3.40
N PHE A 47 -4.18 -18.51 -3.56
CA PHE A 47 -4.63 -19.46 -2.56
C PHE A 47 -3.80 -20.75 -2.70
N SER A 48 -2.80 -20.90 -1.85
CA SER A 48 -1.90 -22.06 -1.84
C SER A 48 -1.90 -22.72 -0.45
N PRO A 49 -1.45 -23.99 -0.34
CA PRO A 49 -1.31 -24.65 0.96
C PRO A 49 -0.35 -23.94 1.93
N GLN A 50 0.55 -23.09 1.41
CA GLN A 50 1.50 -22.32 2.21
C GLN A 50 0.96 -20.95 2.63
N MET A 51 -0.19 -20.52 2.08
CA MET A 51 -0.82 -19.26 2.41
C MET A 51 -1.32 -19.28 3.86
N GLN A 52 -0.93 -18.29 4.63
CA GLN A 52 -1.47 -18.11 5.98
C GLN A 52 -2.85 -17.45 5.88
N TRP A 53 -3.80 -17.94 6.68
CA TRP A 53 -5.17 -17.42 6.69
C TRP A 53 -5.23 -15.92 7.01
N ASP A 54 -4.28 -15.42 7.79
CA ASP A 54 -4.18 -14.00 8.10
C ASP A 54 -3.79 -13.14 6.89
N GLU A 55 -3.02 -13.69 5.92
CA GLU A 55 -2.70 -12.98 4.68
C GLU A 55 -3.95 -12.75 3.81
N PHE A 56 -4.83 -13.77 3.77
CA PHE A 56 -6.11 -13.64 3.07
C PHE A 56 -7.00 -12.57 3.72
N LYS A 57 -7.13 -12.60 5.05
CA LYS A 57 -7.91 -11.59 5.80
C LYS A 57 -7.39 -10.17 5.58
N LEU A 58 -6.07 -9.99 5.53
CA LEU A 58 -5.48 -8.69 5.24
C LEU A 58 -5.78 -8.22 3.82
N PHE A 59 -5.71 -9.13 2.84
CA PHE A 59 -6.01 -8.81 1.44
C PHE A 59 -7.49 -8.45 1.24
N GLU A 60 -8.39 -9.19 1.87
CA GLU A 60 -9.83 -8.90 1.87
C GLU A 60 -10.12 -7.55 2.54
N ARG A 61 -9.49 -7.29 3.69
CA ARG A 61 -9.63 -6.02 4.41
C ARG A 61 -9.12 -4.84 3.58
N GLU A 62 -8.00 -4.98 2.88
CA GLU A 62 -7.50 -3.96 1.96
C GLU A 62 -8.58 -3.59 0.94
N ALA A 63 -9.21 -4.58 0.30
CA ALA A 63 -10.27 -4.35 -0.68
C ALA A 63 -11.48 -3.64 -0.06
N GLN A 64 -11.98 -4.13 1.09
CA GLN A 64 -13.14 -3.57 1.78
C GLN A 64 -12.90 -2.12 2.24
N VAL A 65 -11.72 -1.82 2.76
CA VAL A 65 -11.40 -0.46 3.19
C VAL A 65 -11.27 0.45 1.97
N LEU A 66 -10.53 0.03 0.95
CA LEU A 66 -10.32 0.85 -0.24
C LEU A 66 -11.63 1.16 -0.98
N GLU A 67 -12.61 0.23 -0.96
CA GLU A 67 -13.95 0.43 -1.53
C GLU A 67 -14.72 1.57 -0.83
N GLN A 68 -14.49 1.78 0.46
CA GLN A 68 -15.16 2.81 1.26
C GLN A 68 -14.44 4.18 1.21
N LEU A 69 -13.17 4.20 0.80
CA LEU A 69 -12.39 5.43 0.78
C LEU A 69 -12.70 6.28 -0.46
N ASN A 70 -12.88 7.58 -0.23
CA ASN A 70 -13.06 8.56 -1.30
C ASN A 70 -12.21 9.80 -1.01
N HIS A 71 -10.94 9.77 -1.42
CA HIS A 71 -10.00 10.86 -1.25
C HIS A 71 -9.19 11.07 -2.55
N PRO A 72 -8.93 12.31 -3.01
CA PRO A 72 -8.30 12.58 -4.30
C PRO A 72 -6.87 12.02 -4.42
N ARG A 73 -6.17 11.79 -3.30
CA ARG A 73 -4.79 11.28 -3.25
C ARG A 73 -4.68 9.87 -2.66
N ILE A 74 -5.77 9.10 -2.72
CA ILE A 74 -5.81 7.65 -2.45
C ILE A 74 -6.30 6.98 -3.75
N PRO A 75 -5.66 5.88 -4.22
CA PRO A 75 -6.14 5.17 -5.40
C PRO A 75 -7.57 4.70 -5.23
N ARG A 76 -8.42 4.95 -6.23
CA ARG A 76 -9.80 4.48 -6.20
C ARG A 76 -9.86 2.97 -6.35
N TYR A 77 -10.68 2.32 -5.54
CA TYR A 77 -11.12 0.95 -5.75
C TYR A 77 -11.82 0.82 -7.13
N ARG A 78 -11.60 -0.29 -7.83
CA ARG A 78 -12.22 -0.57 -9.12
C ARG A 78 -12.99 -1.89 -9.12
N ASP A 79 -12.38 -2.97 -8.59
CA ASP A 79 -12.96 -4.31 -8.66
C ASP A 79 -12.30 -5.26 -7.67
N TYR A 80 -13.03 -6.32 -7.30
CA TYR A 80 -12.51 -7.46 -6.56
C TYR A 80 -13.07 -8.76 -7.14
N PHE A 81 -12.21 -9.71 -7.50
CA PHE A 81 -12.61 -10.93 -8.17
C PHE A 81 -11.79 -12.15 -7.72
N SER A 82 -12.28 -13.34 -8.09
CA SER A 82 -11.52 -14.58 -7.95
C SER A 82 -11.26 -15.24 -9.31
N ILE A 83 -10.16 -15.99 -9.41
CA ILE A 83 -9.79 -16.78 -10.58
C ILE A 83 -9.70 -18.23 -10.14
N ASP A 84 -10.41 -19.12 -10.86
CA ASP A 84 -10.36 -20.55 -10.63
C ASP A 84 -9.01 -21.18 -11.03
N LYS A 85 -8.78 -22.43 -10.62
CA LYS A 85 -7.54 -23.15 -10.92
C LYS A 85 -7.28 -23.31 -12.42
N GLU A 86 -8.33 -23.48 -13.23
CA GLU A 86 -8.20 -23.70 -14.65
C GLU A 86 -7.59 -22.49 -15.35
N ARG A 87 -8.03 -21.30 -14.98
CA ARG A 87 -7.56 -20.01 -15.51
C ARG A 87 -6.36 -19.45 -14.75
N GLY A 88 -6.18 -19.87 -13.50
CA GLY A 88 -5.14 -19.42 -12.59
C GLY A 88 -3.85 -20.24 -12.62
N ALA A 89 -3.58 -20.97 -13.71
CA ALA A 89 -2.39 -21.82 -13.85
C ALA A 89 -2.21 -22.85 -12.72
N GLY A 90 -3.31 -23.49 -12.30
CA GLY A 90 -3.34 -24.52 -11.27
C GLY A 90 -3.58 -24.00 -9.84
N LEU A 91 -3.69 -22.70 -9.65
CA LEU A 91 -3.99 -22.08 -8.36
C LEU A 91 -5.27 -21.24 -8.42
N TYR A 92 -5.97 -21.15 -7.29
CA TYR A 92 -6.97 -20.09 -7.10
C TYR A 92 -6.26 -18.78 -6.80
N TRP A 93 -6.79 -17.67 -7.34
CA TRP A 93 -6.29 -16.33 -7.07
C TRP A 93 -7.44 -15.42 -6.66
N PHE A 94 -7.15 -14.51 -5.75
CA PHE A 94 -7.97 -13.34 -5.45
C PHE A 94 -7.30 -12.12 -6.07
N GLY A 95 -8.10 -11.28 -6.72
CA GLY A 95 -7.65 -10.08 -7.40
C GLY A 95 -8.31 -8.84 -6.83
N LEU A 96 -7.52 -7.83 -6.49
CA LEU A 96 -7.94 -6.48 -6.16
C LEU A 96 -7.47 -5.55 -7.27
N VAL A 97 -8.39 -4.81 -7.86
CA VAL A 97 -8.10 -3.81 -8.89
C VAL A 97 -8.29 -2.41 -8.32
N GLN A 98 -7.30 -1.58 -8.53
CA GLN A 98 -7.32 -0.18 -8.10
C GLN A 98 -6.77 0.74 -9.18
N GLN A 99 -7.06 2.02 -9.06
CA GLN A 99 -6.55 3.05 -9.94
C GLN A 99 -5.02 3.01 -10.00
N TYR A 100 -4.46 3.10 -11.21
CA TYR A 100 -3.04 3.37 -11.40
C TYR A 100 -2.75 4.85 -11.17
N ILE A 101 -1.76 5.16 -10.35
CA ILE A 101 -1.25 6.51 -10.15
C ILE A 101 0.05 6.63 -10.94
N PRO A 102 0.09 7.48 -11.99
CA PRO A 102 1.31 7.70 -12.77
C PRO A 102 2.33 8.46 -11.92
N GLY A 103 3.54 7.88 -11.79
CA GLY A 103 4.62 8.45 -10.98
C GLY A 103 5.59 7.38 -10.52
N ALA A 104 6.55 7.78 -9.69
CA ALA A 104 7.50 6.89 -9.06
C ALA A 104 7.32 6.91 -7.54
N SER A 105 7.58 5.79 -6.86
CA SER A 105 7.59 5.82 -5.41
C SER A 105 8.74 6.68 -4.90
N LEU A 106 8.55 7.33 -3.75
CA LEU A 106 9.62 8.10 -3.12
C LEU A 106 10.85 7.22 -2.83
N ARG A 107 10.63 5.91 -2.58
CA ARG A 107 11.71 4.93 -2.43
C ARG A 107 12.51 4.79 -3.72
N GLN A 108 11.84 4.58 -4.85
CA GLN A 108 12.49 4.48 -6.15
C GLN A 108 13.29 5.75 -6.47
N LEU A 109 12.74 6.93 -6.23
CA LEU A 109 13.44 8.20 -6.44
C LEU A 109 14.69 8.33 -5.56
N LEU A 110 14.63 7.89 -4.29
CA LEU A 110 15.80 7.85 -3.41
C LEU A 110 16.87 6.88 -3.92
N ASP A 111 16.47 5.69 -4.38
CA ASP A 111 17.38 4.68 -4.94
C ASP A 111 18.03 5.14 -6.25
N GLU A 112 17.33 5.96 -7.04
CA GLU A 112 17.85 6.65 -8.23
C GLU A 112 18.74 7.87 -7.90
N GLY A 113 18.95 8.16 -6.61
CA GLY A 113 19.84 9.21 -6.13
C GLY A 113 19.20 10.59 -6.00
N LYS A 114 17.86 10.70 -6.16
CA LYS A 114 17.16 11.98 -5.93
C LYS A 114 17.37 12.44 -4.48
N ARG A 115 17.62 13.73 -4.33
CA ARG A 115 17.65 14.43 -3.03
C ARG A 115 16.48 15.40 -2.98
N PHE A 116 15.75 15.35 -1.88
CA PHE A 116 14.62 16.24 -1.68
C PHE A 116 15.07 17.49 -0.91
N THR A 117 14.64 18.65 -1.36
CA THR A 117 14.82 19.91 -0.63
C THR A 117 13.89 19.96 0.59
N GLU A 118 14.23 20.75 1.60
CA GLU A 118 13.36 20.97 2.74
C GLU A 118 11.95 21.45 2.34
N THR A 119 11.85 22.31 1.34
CA THR A 119 10.57 22.80 0.81
C THR A 119 9.73 21.65 0.24
N GLN A 120 10.33 20.74 -0.53
CA GLN A 120 9.65 19.58 -1.07
C GLN A 120 9.21 18.62 0.04
N VAL A 121 10.08 18.37 1.04
CA VAL A 121 9.74 17.52 2.18
C VAL A 121 8.60 18.12 3.01
N ARG A 122 8.57 19.43 3.21
CA ARG A 122 7.43 20.13 3.87
C ARG A 122 6.13 19.97 3.09
N LYS A 123 6.18 20.09 1.76
CA LYS A 123 5.00 19.85 0.91
C LYS A 123 4.52 18.40 1.02
N ILE A 124 5.43 17.44 0.91
CA ILE A 124 5.12 16.02 1.07
C ILE A 124 4.48 15.75 2.45
N ALA A 125 5.03 16.34 3.52
CA ALA A 125 4.48 16.21 4.86
C ALA A 125 3.03 16.72 4.94
N THR A 126 2.77 17.90 4.38
CA THR A 126 1.42 18.50 4.36
C THR A 126 0.45 17.61 3.58
N ASP A 127 0.86 17.15 2.40
CA ASP A 127 0.03 16.29 1.55
C ASP A 127 -0.37 14.98 2.26
N ILE A 128 0.56 14.36 2.99
CA ILE A 128 0.27 13.12 3.73
C ILE A 128 -0.54 13.40 4.99
N LEU A 129 -0.27 14.49 5.71
CA LEU A 129 -1.07 14.87 6.89
C LEU A 129 -2.54 15.09 6.52
N GLU A 130 -2.86 15.69 5.37
CA GLU A 130 -4.23 15.84 4.91
C GLU A 130 -4.91 14.48 4.65
N ILE A 131 -4.18 13.51 4.08
CA ILE A 131 -4.68 12.14 3.92
C ILE A 131 -4.92 11.48 5.28
N LEU A 132 -3.99 11.64 6.23
CA LEU A 132 -4.10 11.06 7.58
C LEU A 132 -5.26 11.67 8.36
N ILE A 133 -5.49 12.98 8.28
CA ILE A 133 -6.66 13.63 8.87
C ILE A 133 -7.92 12.95 8.35
N TYR A 134 -8.07 12.83 7.02
CA TYR A 134 -9.22 12.14 6.42
C TYR A 134 -9.39 10.72 6.95
N LEU A 135 -8.33 9.90 6.98
CA LEU A 135 -8.40 8.51 7.43
C LEU A 135 -8.75 8.38 8.92
N HIS A 136 -8.16 9.23 9.76
CA HIS A 136 -8.33 9.17 11.21
C HIS A 136 -9.67 9.74 11.68
N GLU A 137 -10.32 10.61 10.91
CA GLU A 137 -11.64 11.17 11.19
C GLU A 137 -12.81 10.29 10.70
N LEU A 138 -12.51 9.19 9.98
CA LEU A 138 -13.55 8.23 9.58
C LEU A 138 -14.13 7.50 10.81
N GLU A 139 -15.36 7.03 10.70
CA GLU A 139 -16.05 6.21 11.70
C GLU A 139 -16.41 4.84 11.10
N PRO A 140 -15.70 3.77 11.47
CA PRO A 140 -14.56 3.73 12.40
C PRO A 140 -13.29 4.30 11.80
N SER A 141 -12.42 4.88 12.65
CA SER A 141 -11.12 5.41 12.26
C SER A 141 -10.26 4.35 11.55
N VAL A 142 -9.62 4.76 10.47
CA VAL A 142 -8.75 3.90 9.64
C VAL A 142 -7.29 4.27 9.89
N LEU A 143 -6.48 3.29 10.34
CA LEU A 143 -5.04 3.43 10.53
C LEU A 143 -4.32 2.74 9.38
N HIS A 144 -3.37 3.43 8.73
CA HIS A 144 -2.63 2.89 7.57
C HIS A 144 -1.57 1.85 7.98
N ARG A 145 -0.78 2.12 9.02
CA ARG A 145 0.19 1.24 9.67
C ARG A 145 1.44 0.87 8.85
N ASP A 146 1.58 1.36 7.62
CA ASP A 146 2.76 1.09 6.79
C ASP A 146 3.16 2.31 5.94
N ILE A 147 3.21 3.50 6.56
CA ILE A 147 3.69 4.72 5.90
C ILE A 147 5.20 4.66 5.77
N LYS A 148 5.68 4.67 4.53
CA LYS A 148 7.10 4.61 4.15
C LYS A 148 7.29 5.06 2.71
N PRO A 149 8.51 5.40 2.27
CA PRO A 149 8.75 5.92 0.93
C PRO A 149 8.27 5.03 -0.22
N SER A 150 8.22 3.69 -0.05
CA SER A 150 7.73 2.78 -1.10
C SER A 150 6.21 2.86 -1.29
N ASN A 151 5.46 3.32 -0.29
CA ASN A 151 4.00 3.42 -0.31
C ASN A 151 3.51 4.85 -0.60
N LEU A 152 4.42 5.73 -1.02
CA LEU A 152 4.16 7.11 -1.40
C LEU A 152 4.56 7.32 -2.86
N ILE A 153 3.59 7.55 -3.74
CA ILE A 153 3.84 7.83 -5.16
C ILE A 153 3.94 9.33 -5.35
N PHE A 154 5.05 9.78 -5.92
CA PHE A 154 5.31 11.17 -6.29
C PHE A 154 5.07 11.33 -7.79
N THR A 155 4.15 12.21 -8.15
CA THR A 155 3.71 12.44 -9.52
C THR A 155 4.48 13.62 -10.16
N GLU A 156 4.35 13.80 -11.46
CA GLU A 156 5.03 14.88 -12.20
C GLU A 156 4.57 16.29 -11.77
N ASP A 157 3.31 16.42 -11.33
CA ASP A 157 2.74 17.66 -10.77
C ASP A 157 3.06 17.86 -9.27
N GLU A 158 4.07 17.13 -8.77
CA GLU A 158 4.54 17.19 -7.39
C GLU A 158 3.45 16.90 -6.33
N GLN A 159 2.44 16.10 -6.66
CA GLN A 159 1.46 15.57 -5.70
C GLN A 159 1.97 14.26 -5.10
N VAL A 160 1.56 13.97 -3.86
CA VAL A 160 1.86 12.69 -3.22
C VAL A 160 0.58 11.90 -2.99
N TYR A 161 0.61 10.65 -3.43
CA TYR A 161 -0.48 9.68 -3.23
C TYR A 161 -0.04 8.63 -2.23
N LEU A 162 -0.92 8.31 -1.28
CA LEU A 162 -0.73 7.19 -0.35
C LEU A 162 -1.34 5.93 -0.94
N VAL A 163 -0.51 4.90 -1.12
CA VAL A 163 -0.90 3.62 -1.73
C VAL A 163 -0.62 2.46 -0.77
N ASP A 164 -1.15 1.27 -1.10
CA ASP A 164 -0.92 0.02 -0.37
C ASP A 164 -1.54 -0.03 1.03
N PHE A 165 -2.84 -0.29 1.06
CA PHE A 165 -3.65 -0.42 2.28
C PHE A 165 -3.63 -1.84 2.88
N GLY A 166 -2.65 -2.69 2.50
CA GLY A 166 -2.53 -4.08 2.95
C GLY A 166 -2.25 -4.28 4.44
N ALA A 167 -1.84 -3.23 5.15
CA ALA A 167 -1.61 -3.25 6.59
C ALA A 167 -2.72 -2.59 7.41
N VAL A 168 -3.78 -2.10 6.78
CA VAL A 168 -4.80 -1.25 7.38
C VAL A 168 -5.57 -1.92 8.52
N GLN A 169 -5.95 -1.12 9.51
CA GLN A 169 -6.78 -1.53 10.64
C GLN A 169 -7.91 -0.53 10.88
N ASN A 170 -9.14 -1.04 11.04
CA ASN A 170 -10.27 -0.27 11.54
C ASN A 170 -10.31 -0.40 13.06
N GLN A 171 -10.42 0.71 13.78
CA GLN A 171 -10.42 0.70 15.25
C GLN A 171 -11.67 0.03 15.89
N ALA A 172 -12.75 -0.19 15.15
CA ALA A 172 -13.95 -0.86 15.65
C ALA A 172 -13.77 -2.35 16.02
N VAL A 173 -12.64 -2.98 15.69
CA VAL A 173 -12.40 -4.43 15.91
C VAL A 173 -11.47 -4.60 17.11
N THR A 174 -12.00 -4.48 18.33
CA THR A 174 -11.18 -4.48 19.56
C THR A 174 -11.31 -5.69 20.47
N GLU A 175 -12.18 -6.66 20.23
CA GLU A 175 -12.25 -7.85 21.11
C GLU A 175 -12.14 -9.15 20.31
N GLY A 176 -11.06 -9.93 20.58
CA GLY A 176 -10.90 -11.31 20.11
C GLY A 176 -10.23 -11.51 18.76
N VAL A 177 -9.69 -10.48 18.11
CA VAL A 177 -8.97 -10.61 16.83
C VAL A 177 -7.47 -10.78 17.08
N THR A 178 -6.89 -11.83 16.50
CA THR A 178 -5.45 -12.06 16.44
C THR A 178 -4.79 -10.83 15.78
N PHE A 179 -3.97 -10.11 16.54
CA PHE A 179 -3.25 -8.95 16.01
C PHE A 179 -2.22 -9.44 15.01
N THR A 180 -2.40 -9.14 13.73
CA THR A 180 -1.35 -9.36 12.75
C THR A 180 -0.27 -8.31 12.98
N VAL A 181 0.93 -8.77 13.34
CA VAL A 181 2.10 -7.90 13.44
C VAL A 181 2.46 -7.46 12.03
N VAL A 182 2.21 -6.21 11.72
CA VAL A 182 2.57 -5.58 10.44
C VAL A 182 3.39 -4.34 10.73
N GLY A 183 4.26 -3.99 9.81
CA GLY A 183 5.10 -2.80 9.90
C GLY A 183 6.48 -3.04 9.32
N THR A 184 7.14 -1.97 8.94
CA THR A 184 8.48 -1.98 8.38
C THR A 184 9.47 -1.48 9.42
N THR A 185 10.52 -2.26 9.70
CA THR A 185 11.57 -1.90 10.66
C THR A 185 12.12 -0.49 10.38
N GLY A 186 12.24 0.32 11.42
CA GLY A 186 12.69 1.70 11.35
C GLY A 186 11.57 2.71 11.08
N TYR A 187 10.42 2.31 10.48
CA TYR A 187 9.28 3.19 10.25
C TYR A 187 8.14 2.94 11.25
N ALA A 188 7.93 1.69 11.67
CA ALA A 188 6.87 1.35 12.59
C ALA A 188 7.28 1.62 14.05
N PRO A 189 6.44 2.28 14.87
CA PRO A 189 6.70 2.49 16.29
C PRO A 189 6.48 1.19 17.09
N LEU A 190 7.03 1.12 18.29
CA LEU A 190 7.02 -0.09 19.12
C LEU A 190 5.61 -0.57 19.48
N GLU A 191 4.68 0.33 19.76
CA GLU A 191 3.31 -0.02 20.11
C GLU A 191 2.60 -0.78 18.99
N GLN A 192 3.00 -0.57 17.73
CA GLN A 192 2.44 -1.28 16.59
C GLN A 192 2.78 -2.77 16.62
N PHE A 193 4.00 -3.14 17.05
CA PHE A 193 4.42 -4.53 17.22
C PHE A 193 3.71 -5.22 18.38
N TRP A 194 3.16 -4.44 19.31
CA TRP A 194 2.35 -4.96 20.45
C TRP A 194 0.85 -4.95 20.15
N GLY A 195 0.44 -4.64 18.91
CA GLY A 195 -0.96 -4.58 18.51
C GLY A 195 -1.73 -3.40 19.10
N LYS A 196 -1.04 -2.38 19.61
CA LYS A 196 -1.62 -1.18 20.25
C LYS A 196 -1.51 0.06 19.35
N THR A 197 -1.72 -0.12 18.05
CA THR A 197 -1.63 0.97 17.07
C THR A 197 -2.70 2.03 17.33
N VAL A 198 -2.30 3.29 17.27
CA VAL A 198 -3.14 4.49 17.44
C VAL A 198 -2.87 5.47 16.30
N PRO A 199 -3.69 6.52 16.08
CA PRO A 199 -3.42 7.52 15.05
C PRO A 199 -2.01 8.11 15.10
N ALA A 200 -1.46 8.31 16.31
CA ALA A 200 -0.09 8.78 16.50
C ALA A 200 0.99 7.81 15.94
N SER A 201 0.67 6.52 15.78
CA SER A 201 1.59 5.55 15.18
C SER A 201 1.83 5.84 13.68
N ASP A 202 0.81 6.30 12.95
CA ASP A 202 0.96 6.75 11.56
C ASP A 202 1.78 8.04 11.48
N LEU A 203 1.64 8.95 12.46
CA LEU A 203 2.44 10.17 12.53
C LEU A 203 3.93 9.88 12.81
N TYR A 204 4.22 8.88 13.66
CA TYR A 204 5.58 8.41 13.86
C TYR A 204 6.19 7.88 12.55
N ALA A 205 5.45 7.03 11.82
CA ALA A 205 5.89 6.47 10.54
C ALA A 205 6.10 7.56 9.48
N LEU A 206 5.25 8.59 9.46
CA LEU A 206 5.46 9.79 8.64
C LEU A 206 6.75 10.50 9.04
N GLY A 207 6.99 10.77 10.34
CA GLY A 207 8.22 11.39 10.83
C GLY A 207 9.47 10.65 10.37
N ALA A 208 9.51 9.31 10.56
CA ALA A 208 10.60 8.47 10.10
C ALA A 208 10.79 8.54 8.58
N THR A 209 9.69 8.61 7.82
CA THR A 209 9.72 8.80 6.35
C THR A 209 10.35 10.14 5.97
N LEU A 210 9.95 11.24 6.62
CA LEU A 210 10.49 12.57 6.34
C LEU A 210 11.98 12.67 6.67
N ILE A 211 12.44 12.04 7.77
CA ILE A 211 13.86 11.93 8.11
C ILE A 211 14.61 11.21 6.98
N HIS A 212 14.09 10.10 6.47
CA HIS A 212 14.70 9.39 5.33
C HIS A 212 14.81 10.28 4.09
N LEU A 213 13.77 11.05 3.76
CA LEU A 213 13.79 11.95 2.60
C LEU A 213 14.83 13.06 2.74
N LEU A 214 15.00 13.63 3.96
CA LEU A 214 15.95 14.70 4.25
C LEU A 214 17.40 14.21 4.27
N THR A 215 17.65 13.04 4.87
CA THR A 215 19.00 12.51 5.09
C THR A 215 19.49 11.64 3.95
N GLY A 216 18.54 11.02 3.21
CA GLY A 216 18.84 9.97 2.23
C GLY A 216 19.29 8.65 2.88
N THR A 217 19.16 8.52 4.21
CA THR A 217 19.55 7.33 4.98
C THR A 217 18.30 6.69 5.56
N ALA A 218 18.16 5.36 5.39
CA ALA A 218 17.01 4.66 5.93
C ALA A 218 17.00 4.73 7.47
N PRO A 219 15.83 4.86 8.12
CA PRO A 219 15.74 5.01 9.58
C PRO A 219 16.42 3.90 10.36
N ALA A 220 16.41 2.66 9.85
CA ALA A 220 17.09 1.54 10.48
C ALA A 220 18.63 1.67 10.49
N ASP A 221 19.20 2.46 9.59
CA ASP A 221 20.64 2.68 9.43
C ASP A 221 21.13 3.95 10.17
N LEU A 222 20.19 4.71 10.76
CA LEU A 222 20.53 5.87 11.57
C LEU A 222 20.95 5.47 12.99
N PRO A 223 21.82 6.26 13.66
CA PRO A 223 22.13 6.06 15.07
C PRO A 223 20.83 6.06 15.89
N GLN A 224 20.64 5.02 16.68
CA GLN A 224 19.45 4.87 17.53
C GLN A 224 19.85 4.94 19.01
N GLN A 225 19.06 5.66 19.81
CA GLN A 225 19.15 5.63 21.25
C GLN A 225 17.80 5.16 21.80
N ASP A 226 17.81 4.10 22.63
CA ASP A 226 16.60 3.51 23.22
C ASP A 226 15.52 3.16 22.18
N LEU A 227 15.93 2.58 21.03
CA LEU A 227 15.08 2.23 19.87
C LEU A 227 14.35 3.45 19.24
N ARG A 228 14.85 4.65 19.45
CA ARG A 228 14.37 5.89 18.79
C ARG A 228 15.45 6.44 17.86
N ILE A 229 14.99 7.00 16.74
CA ILE A 229 15.82 7.73 15.78
C ILE A 229 16.09 9.11 16.36
#